data_f12b203af00ebb25a3318e9eda860339
#
_entry.id   f12b203af00ebb25a3318e9eda860339
#
_cell.length_a   1.000
_cell.length_b   1.000
_cell.length_c   1.000
_cell.angle_alpha   90.00
_cell.angle_beta   90.00
_cell.angle_gamma   90.00
#
_symmetry.space_group_name_H-M   'P 1'
#
loop_
_entity.id
_entity.type
_entity.pdbx_description
1 polymer ?
#
loop_
_entity_poly.entity_id
_entity_poly.type
_entity_poly.pdbx_seq_one_letter_code
_entity_poly.pdbx_strand_id
1 'polypeptide(L)'
;MTTDQPSLPPQPRPVVPQRLVMAVAAVLVGGVIGLAGVYGIGGLSRNAGDPNCRAATDLAKTLTPLIHGEVAALNPATAGLKIPDVTFQDASGATRKLSEWRGKVVLLNLWATWCVPCRREMPALDGLQARLGGEKFEVVAVNIDTRDLDKPKTWVKNAGITRLSYFSDEKARVFQELKAIGRAIGMPTSVLIDANGCEIGTIAGPAEWSSDEGLALIKAAMQGEQAKS
;
A
#
# COMPACT_ATOMS: atom_id res chain seq x y z
N MET A 1 73.32 -20.75 -48.77
CA MET A 1 72.10 -20.34 -49.54
C MET A 1 71.22 -19.59 -48.55
N THR A 2 71.37 -18.25 -48.56
CA THR A 2 70.60 -17.31 -47.78
C THR A 2 69.42 -16.81 -48.65
N THR A 3 68.20 -17.17 -48.26
CA THR A 3 67.02 -16.71 -49.02
C THR A 3 66.61 -15.33 -48.47
N ASP A 4 66.83 -14.38 -49.30
CA ASP A 4 66.40 -12.98 -49.08
C ASP A 4 64.89 -12.89 -49.31
N GLN A 5 64.12 -12.56 -48.26
CA GLN A 5 62.68 -12.31 -48.36
C GLN A 5 62.45 -10.81 -48.64
N PRO A 6 61.71 -10.47 -49.67
CA PRO A 6 61.39 -9.07 -49.94
C PRO A 6 60.42 -8.52 -48.89
N SER A 7 60.78 -7.40 -48.26
CA SER A 7 59.97 -6.65 -47.33
C SER A 7 58.76 -6.01 -48.01
N LEU A 8 57.57 -6.34 -47.51
CA LEU A 8 56.30 -5.72 -47.94
C LEU A 8 56.28 -4.20 -47.63
N PRO A 9 55.78 -3.37 -48.51
CA PRO A 9 55.66 -1.93 -48.27
C PRO A 9 54.66 -1.65 -47.13
N PRO A 10 54.87 -0.58 -46.30
CA PRO A 10 53.97 -0.21 -45.22
C PRO A 10 52.60 0.18 -45.77
N GLN A 11 51.56 -0.48 -45.22
CA GLN A 11 50.17 -0.14 -45.59
C GLN A 11 49.79 1.25 -45.07
N PRO A 12 49.08 2.07 -45.88
CA PRO A 12 48.62 3.38 -45.42
C PRO A 12 47.57 3.21 -44.31
N ARG A 13 47.79 3.92 -43.19
CA ARG A 13 46.83 3.94 -42.07
C ARG A 13 45.53 4.63 -42.53
N PRO A 14 44.34 4.08 -42.22
CA PRO A 14 43.09 4.72 -42.59
C PRO A 14 42.96 6.07 -41.86
N VAL A 15 42.91 7.14 -42.62
CA VAL A 15 42.66 8.49 -42.10
C VAL A 15 41.14 8.66 -41.94
N VAL A 16 40.67 8.58 -40.67
CA VAL A 16 39.25 8.84 -40.37
C VAL A 16 38.97 10.34 -40.53
N PRO A 17 38.03 10.76 -41.38
CA PRO A 17 37.78 12.18 -41.60
C PRO A 17 37.28 12.82 -40.31
N GLN A 18 37.88 13.94 -39.89
CA GLN A 18 37.61 14.65 -38.63
C GLN A 18 36.11 14.98 -38.44
N ARG A 19 35.38 15.17 -39.55
CA ARG A 19 33.91 15.37 -39.53
C ARG A 19 33.14 14.15 -39.03
N LEU A 20 33.61 12.94 -39.34
CA LEU A 20 32.98 11.70 -38.89
C LEU A 20 33.20 11.49 -37.38
N VAL A 21 34.39 11.82 -36.87
CA VAL A 21 34.71 11.75 -35.41
C VAL A 21 33.85 12.73 -34.61
N MET A 22 33.66 13.95 -35.10
CA MET A 22 32.81 14.95 -34.43
C MET A 22 31.33 14.57 -34.48
N ALA A 23 30.84 13.98 -35.56
CA ALA A 23 29.46 13.52 -35.65
C ALA A 23 29.17 12.37 -34.67
N VAL A 24 30.07 11.39 -34.54
CA VAL A 24 29.95 10.27 -33.61
C VAL A 24 30.03 10.78 -32.16
N ALA A 25 30.92 11.70 -31.84
CA ALA A 25 31.03 12.29 -30.51
C ALA A 25 29.76 13.07 -30.12
N ALA A 26 29.15 13.82 -31.03
CA ALA A 26 27.91 14.54 -30.80
C ALA A 26 26.73 13.60 -30.52
N VAL A 27 26.62 12.47 -31.25
CA VAL A 27 25.58 11.44 -31.03
C VAL A 27 25.76 10.74 -29.64
N LEU A 28 27.00 10.42 -29.28
CA LEU A 28 27.30 9.78 -27.99
C LEU A 28 27.00 10.73 -26.80
N VAL A 29 27.41 12.01 -26.91
CA VAL A 29 27.11 13.00 -25.85
C VAL A 29 25.61 13.27 -25.77
N GLY A 30 24.91 13.41 -26.88
CA GLY A 30 23.46 13.58 -26.93
C GLY A 30 22.70 12.36 -26.35
N GLY A 31 23.18 11.14 -26.66
CA GLY A 31 22.64 9.89 -26.12
C GLY A 31 22.80 9.75 -24.59
N VAL A 32 23.99 10.13 -24.06
CA VAL A 32 24.25 10.10 -22.61
C VAL A 32 23.41 11.14 -21.87
N ILE A 33 23.28 12.35 -22.40
CA ILE A 33 22.44 13.41 -21.81
C ILE A 33 20.97 13.02 -21.88
N GLY A 34 20.49 12.43 -22.97
CA GLY A 34 19.14 11.95 -23.13
C GLY A 34 18.82 10.80 -22.16
N LEU A 35 19.71 9.82 -22.01
CA LEU A 35 19.58 8.73 -21.03
C LEU A 35 19.63 9.24 -19.59
N ALA A 36 20.55 10.13 -19.26
CA ALA A 36 20.61 10.74 -17.91
C ALA A 36 19.37 11.56 -17.59
N GLY A 37 18.78 12.29 -18.59
CA GLY A 37 17.52 13.00 -18.43
C GLY A 37 16.32 12.07 -18.20
N VAL A 38 16.20 10.99 -18.96
CA VAL A 38 15.07 10.04 -18.85
C VAL A 38 15.19 9.15 -17.60
N TYR A 39 16.41 8.67 -17.27
CA TYR A 39 16.63 7.82 -16.10
C TYR A 39 16.82 8.59 -14.78
N GLY A 40 17.45 9.78 -14.83
CA GLY A 40 17.72 10.58 -13.64
C GLY A 40 16.47 11.26 -13.09
N ILE A 41 15.62 11.84 -13.95
CA ILE A 41 14.42 12.57 -13.50
C ILE A 41 13.26 11.61 -13.16
N GLY A 42 13.09 10.52 -13.92
CA GLY A 42 12.04 9.52 -13.68
C GLY A 42 12.32 8.58 -12.52
N GLY A 43 13.58 8.35 -12.16
CA GLY A 43 13.97 7.45 -11.06
C GLY A 43 13.86 8.07 -9.67
N LEU A 44 14.12 9.36 -9.54
CA LEU A 44 14.04 10.08 -8.25
C LEU A 44 12.60 10.33 -7.79
N SER A 45 11.63 10.44 -8.71
CA SER A 45 10.21 10.65 -8.34
C SER A 45 9.47 9.38 -7.95
N ARG A 46 9.93 8.18 -8.33
CA ARG A 46 9.21 6.92 -8.07
C ARG A 46 9.28 6.44 -6.62
N ASN A 47 10.25 6.90 -5.83
CA ASN A 47 10.42 6.48 -4.43
C ASN A 47 10.11 7.59 -3.40
N ALA A 48 9.70 8.78 -3.83
CA ALA A 48 9.54 9.92 -2.92
C ALA A 48 8.23 9.88 -2.10
N GLY A 49 7.26 9.02 -2.46
CA GLY A 49 5.96 8.96 -1.79
C GLY A 49 5.20 10.29 -1.81
N ASP A 50 3.97 10.30 -1.32
CA ASP A 50 3.21 11.54 -1.11
C ASP A 50 3.82 12.32 0.07
N PRO A 51 4.32 13.57 -0.13
CA PRO A 51 4.92 14.37 0.94
C PRO A 51 3.93 14.67 2.08
N ASN A 52 2.62 14.73 1.79
CA ASN A 52 1.59 14.92 2.80
C ASN A 52 1.42 13.70 3.71
N CYS A 53 1.93 12.54 3.31
CA CYS A 53 1.88 11.29 4.09
C CYS A 53 3.19 10.99 4.84
N ARG A 54 4.14 11.93 4.91
CA ARG A 54 5.40 11.75 5.64
C ARG A 54 5.15 11.42 7.12
N ALA A 55 4.22 12.12 7.75
CA ALA A 55 3.87 11.90 9.16
C ALA A 55 3.39 10.47 9.44
N ALA A 56 2.60 9.86 8.53
CA ALA A 56 2.17 8.47 8.63
C ALA A 56 3.36 7.50 8.51
N THR A 57 4.30 7.78 7.61
CA THR A 57 5.52 6.96 7.45
C THR A 57 6.42 7.04 8.70
N ASP A 58 6.54 8.20 9.32
CA ASP A 58 7.33 8.36 10.55
C ASP A 58 6.64 7.67 11.73
N LEU A 59 5.30 7.74 11.80
CA LEU A 59 4.52 6.96 12.77
C LEU A 59 4.71 5.45 12.55
N ALA A 60 4.67 4.97 11.30
CA ALA A 60 4.90 3.57 10.98
C ALA A 60 6.26 3.06 11.49
N LYS A 61 7.33 3.86 11.37
CA LYS A 61 8.65 3.55 11.92
C LYS A 61 8.61 3.43 13.44
N THR A 62 7.91 4.36 14.12
CA THR A 62 7.77 4.35 15.59
C THR A 62 7.01 3.12 16.08
N LEU A 63 6.04 2.63 15.28
CA LEU A 63 5.24 1.45 15.61
C LEU A 63 5.95 0.14 15.31
N THR A 64 7.02 0.13 14.53
CA THR A 64 7.74 -1.10 14.12
C THR A 64 8.09 -2.03 15.28
N PRO A 65 8.54 -1.57 16.47
CA PRO A 65 8.81 -2.46 17.60
C PRO A 65 7.58 -3.18 18.18
N LEU A 66 6.37 -2.68 17.88
CA LEU A 66 5.10 -3.29 18.30
C LEU A 66 4.54 -4.29 17.29
N ILE A 67 5.19 -4.43 16.13
CA ILE A 67 4.78 -5.37 15.08
C ILE A 67 5.38 -6.74 15.37
N HIS A 68 4.73 -7.48 16.26
CA HIS A 68 5.14 -8.84 16.66
C HIS A 68 3.93 -9.67 17.09
N GLY A 69 4.14 -10.94 17.44
CA GLY A 69 3.07 -11.84 17.88
C GLY A 69 1.97 -11.96 16.83
N GLU A 70 0.73 -11.75 17.23
CA GLU A 70 -0.47 -11.94 16.40
C GLU A 70 -0.61 -10.90 15.26
N VAL A 71 0.13 -9.79 15.32
CA VAL A 71 0.16 -8.74 14.28
C VAL A 71 1.50 -8.68 13.54
N ALA A 72 2.36 -9.69 13.69
CA ALA A 72 3.69 -9.73 13.09
C ALA A 72 3.70 -9.64 11.54
N ALA A 73 2.58 -9.97 10.90
CA ALA A 73 2.43 -9.88 9.44
C ALA A 73 2.15 -8.45 8.94
N LEU A 74 2.00 -7.45 9.82
CA LEU A 74 1.84 -6.06 9.41
C LEU A 74 3.11 -5.56 8.73
N ASN A 75 2.96 -5.07 7.51
CA ASN A 75 4.02 -4.40 6.77
C ASN A 75 3.88 -2.89 7.01
N PRO A 76 4.80 -2.26 7.77
CA PRO A 76 4.76 -0.82 7.99
C PRO A 76 5.03 -0.05 6.71
N ALA A 77 4.37 1.10 6.54
CA ALA A 77 4.57 1.96 5.38
C ALA A 77 6.01 2.50 5.35
N THR A 78 6.72 2.29 4.24
CA THR A 78 8.10 2.76 4.01
C THR A 78 8.16 4.02 3.16
N ALA A 79 7.07 4.36 2.47
CA ALA A 79 6.89 5.58 1.69
C ALA A 79 5.50 6.14 1.92
N GLY A 80 5.34 7.46 1.81
CA GLY A 80 4.05 8.11 1.96
C GLY A 80 3.06 7.63 0.90
N LEU A 81 1.94 7.05 1.32
CA LEU A 81 0.88 6.59 0.42
C LEU A 81 -0.47 7.11 0.91
N LYS A 82 -1.10 7.92 0.09
CA LYS A 82 -2.49 8.34 0.29
C LYS A 82 -3.41 7.22 -0.14
N ILE A 83 -4.27 6.77 0.76
CA ILE A 83 -5.30 5.78 0.41
C ILE A 83 -6.39 6.46 -0.42
N PRO A 84 -6.83 5.85 -1.54
CA PRO A 84 -7.94 6.37 -2.33
C PRO A 84 -9.18 6.63 -1.48
N ASP A 85 -9.96 7.64 -1.86
CA ASP A 85 -11.24 7.93 -1.20
C ASP A 85 -12.32 6.94 -1.67
N VAL A 86 -12.12 5.67 -1.32
CA VAL A 86 -12.99 4.55 -1.71
C VAL A 86 -14.41 4.76 -1.23
N THR A 87 -15.37 4.25 -2.01
CA THR A 87 -16.81 4.36 -1.72
C THR A 87 -17.45 2.99 -1.52
N PHE A 88 -18.34 2.89 -0.55
CA PHE A 88 -19.11 1.69 -0.22
C PHE A 88 -20.47 2.06 0.35
N GLN A 89 -21.35 1.12 0.65
CA GLN A 89 -22.67 1.35 1.24
C GLN A 89 -22.67 0.97 2.72
N ASP A 90 -23.44 1.71 3.52
CA ASP A 90 -23.78 1.31 4.89
C ASP A 90 -24.99 0.35 4.93
N ALA A 91 -25.41 -0.01 6.14
CA ALA A 91 -26.52 -0.95 6.36
C ALA A 91 -27.85 -0.47 5.75
N SER A 92 -28.05 0.85 5.60
CA SER A 92 -29.24 1.45 4.98
C SER A 92 -29.17 1.51 3.46
N GLY A 93 -27.98 1.23 2.88
CA GLY A 93 -27.70 1.38 1.45
C GLY A 93 -27.21 2.80 1.07
N ALA A 94 -27.01 3.67 2.07
CA ALA A 94 -26.44 5.00 1.80
C ALA A 94 -24.97 4.91 1.43
N THR A 95 -24.56 5.69 0.43
CA THR A 95 -23.17 5.74 0.00
C THR A 95 -22.33 6.47 1.04
N ARG A 96 -21.23 5.84 1.44
CA ARG A 96 -20.23 6.36 2.36
C ARG A 96 -18.89 6.46 1.64
N LYS A 97 -18.04 7.38 2.09
CA LYS A 97 -16.69 7.58 1.59
C LYS A 97 -15.68 7.43 2.71
N LEU A 98 -14.52 6.88 2.43
CA LEU A 98 -13.45 6.73 3.44
C LEU A 98 -13.04 8.08 4.05
N SER A 99 -13.16 9.18 3.30
CA SER A 99 -12.89 10.52 3.80
C SER A 99 -13.79 10.99 4.94
N GLU A 100 -14.94 10.36 5.18
CA GLU A 100 -15.82 10.67 6.31
C GLU A 100 -15.20 10.31 7.66
N TRP A 101 -14.18 9.46 7.68
CA TRP A 101 -13.40 9.09 8.87
C TRP A 101 -12.13 9.93 9.06
N ARG A 102 -11.98 11.06 8.36
CA ARG A 102 -10.86 11.99 8.63
C ARG A 102 -10.90 12.45 10.09
N GLY A 103 -9.71 12.61 10.68
CA GLY A 103 -9.56 12.90 12.12
C GLY A 103 -9.50 11.66 13.01
N LYS A 104 -9.73 10.46 12.45
CA LYS A 104 -9.60 9.17 13.17
C LYS A 104 -8.51 8.30 12.55
N VAL A 105 -7.88 7.49 13.39
CA VAL A 105 -7.16 6.30 12.91
C VAL A 105 -8.20 5.28 12.45
N VAL A 106 -8.03 4.69 11.28
CA VAL A 106 -8.96 3.72 10.70
C VAL A 106 -8.24 2.40 10.44
N LEU A 107 -8.86 1.29 10.83
CA LEU A 107 -8.50 -0.03 10.32
C LEU A 107 -9.52 -0.42 9.24
N LEU A 108 -9.17 -0.14 7.98
CA LEU A 108 -9.97 -0.57 6.83
C LEU A 108 -9.70 -2.04 6.56
N ASN A 109 -10.73 -2.88 6.69
CA ASN A 109 -10.64 -4.33 6.43
C ASN A 109 -11.56 -4.71 5.28
N LEU A 110 -11.07 -5.56 4.37
CA LEU A 110 -11.90 -6.17 3.33
C LEU A 110 -12.17 -7.63 3.66
N TRP A 111 -13.43 -8.03 3.63
CA TRP A 111 -13.86 -9.38 3.94
C TRP A 111 -14.98 -9.88 3.02
N ALA A 112 -15.22 -11.20 3.00
CA ALA A 112 -16.32 -11.80 2.26
C ALA A 112 -16.80 -13.09 2.94
N THR A 113 -18.07 -13.47 2.70
CA THR A 113 -18.65 -14.69 3.28
C THR A 113 -18.05 -15.98 2.73
N TRP A 114 -17.51 -15.97 1.53
CA TRP A 114 -16.81 -17.10 0.91
C TRP A 114 -15.34 -17.23 1.38
N CYS A 115 -14.81 -16.20 2.02
CA CYS A 115 -13.43 -16.16 2.52
C CYS A 115 -13.36 -16.74 3.93
N VAL A 116 -12.90 -17.99 4.08
CA VAL A 116 -12.82 -18.68 5.38
C VAL A 116 -11.92 -17.95 6.38
N PRO A 117 -10.67 -17.52 6.03
CA PRO A 117 -9.83 -16.77 6.96
C PRO A 117 -10.45 -15.43 7.37
N CYS A 118 -11.17 -14.73 6.45
CA CYS A 118 -11.85 -13.49 6.79
C CYS A 118 -12.91 -13.71 7.90
N ARG A 119 -13.73 -14.77 7.75
CA ARG A 119 -14.76 -15.10 8.74
C ARG A 119 -14.18 -15.43 10.12
N ARG A 120 -12.97 -16.01 10.17
CA ARG A 120 -12.27 -16.30 11.43
C ARG A 120 -11.76 -15.03 12.11
N GLU A 121 -11.36 -14.02 11.33
CA GLU A 121 -10.85 -12.74 11.82
C GLU A 121 -11.96 -11.82 12.35
N MET A 122 -13.18 -11.90 11.83
CA MET A 122 -14.27 -10.96 12.16
C MET A 122 -14.56 -10.83 13.67
N PRO A 123 -14.54 -11.88 14.50
CA PRO A 123 -14.71 -11.73 15.97
C PRO A 123 -13.57 -10.91 16.60
N ALA A 124 -12.34 -11.02 16.12
CA ALA A 124 -11.22 -10.22 16.61
C ALA A 124 -11.37 -8.74 16.23
N LEU A 125 -11.86 -8.44 15.01
CA LEU A 125 -12.18 -7.07 14.60
C LEU A 125 -13.33 -6.49 15.42
N ASP A 126 -14.37 -7.27 15.72
CA ASP A 126 -15.49 -6.86 16.59
C ASP A 126 -15.00 -6.58 18.03
N GLY A 127 -14.13 -7.43 18.56
CA GLY A 127 -13.49 -7.25 19.86
C GLY A 127 -12.60 -6.01 19.92
N LEU A 128 -11.84 -5.73 18.87
CA LEU A 128 -11.04 -4.52 18.73
C LEU A 128 -11.95 -3.27 18.73
N GLN A 129 -13.01 -3.28 17.91
CA GLN A 129 -13.99 -2.19 17.87
C GLN A 129 -14.66 -1.97 19.24
N ALA A 130 -15.00 -3.03 19.93
CA ALA A 130 -15.60 -2.95 21.26
C ALA A 130 -14.70 -2.26 22.30
N ARG A 131 -13.38 -2.47 22.18
CA ARG A 131 -12.40 -1.98 23.18
C ARG A 131 -11.85 -0.59 22.85
N LEU A 132 -11.66 -0.26 21.57
CA LEU A 132 -10.97 0.95 21.13
C LEU A 132 -11.81 1.85 20.22
N GLY A 133 -12.92 1.36 19.67
CA GLY A 133 -13.80 2.14 18.80
C GLY A 133 -14.37 3.38 19.49
N GLY A 134 -14.40 4.52 18.76
CA GLY A 134 -14.90 5.77 19.28
C GLY A 134 -14.50 6.99 18.42
N GLU A 135 -14.32 8.13 19.06
CA GLU A 135 -14.01 9.39 18.37
C GLU A 135 -12.66 9.37 17.65
N LYS A 136 -11.70 8.57 18.12
CA LYS A 136 -10.32 8.57 17.64
C LYS A 136 -9.93 7.36 16.80
N PHE A 137 -10.74 6.30 16.81
CA PHE A 137 -10.47 5.05 16.09
C PHE A 137 -11.76 4.40 15.64
N GLU A 138 -11.71 3.77 14.47
CA GLU A 138 -12.82 2.94 13.97
C GLU A 138 -12.30 1.80 13.07
N VAL A 139 -12.90 0.62 13.25
CA VAL A 139 -12.78 -0.50 12.32
C VAL A 139 -13.83 -0.34 11.23
N VAL A 140 -13.41 -0.15 9.99
CA VAL A 140 -14.27 -0.06 8.81
C VAL A 140 -14.15 -1.37 8.02
N ALA A 141 -14.98 -2.37 8.38
CA ALA A 141 -14.98 -3.68 7.76
C ALA A 141 -15.97 -3.70 6.58
N VAL A 142 -15.44 -3.67 5.34
CA VAL A 142 -16.23 -3.63 4.11
C VAL A 142 -16.37 -5.03 3.52
N ASN A 143 -17.61 -5.50 3.44
CA ASN A 143 -17.94 -6.74 2.74
C ASN A 143 -17.86 -6.52 1.22
N ILE A 144 -17.25 -7.48 0.50
CA ILE A 144 -17.10 -7.43 -0.96
C ILE A 144 -17.75 -8.61 -1.68
N ASP A 145 -18.77 -9.23 -1.07
CA ASP A 145 -19.58 -10.22 -1.78
C ASP A 145 -20.31 -9.56 -2.96
N THR A 146 -20.20 -10.17 -4.15
CA THR A 146 -20.84 -9.68 -5.38
C THR A 146 -22.06 -10.52 -5.78
N ARG A 147 -22.40 -11.52 -4.97
CA ARG A 147 -23.53 -12.44 -5.16
C ARG A 147 -24.17 -12.70 -3.82
N ASP A 148 -25.49 -13.00 -3.84
CA ASP A 148 -26.25 -13.32 -2.62
C ASP A 148 -26.07 -12.26 -1.52
N LEU A 149 -26.49 -11.03 -1.84
CA LEU A 149 -26.20 -9.80 -1.08
C LEU A 149 -26.83 -9.78 0.33
N ASP A 150 -27.80 -10.65 0.61
CA ASP A 150 -28.38 -10.80 1.94
C ASP A 150 -27.57 -11.72 2.86
N LYS A 151 -26.74 -12.58 2.26
CA LYS A 151 -25.92 -13.55 2.98
C LYS A 151 -24.92 -12.90 3.95
N PRO A 152 -24.21 -11.82 3.60
CA PRO A 152 -23.28 -11.16 4.54
C PRO A 152 -23.98 -10.61 5.78
N LYS A 153 -25.13 -9.96 5.64
CA LYS A 153 -25.91 -9.44 6.77
C LYS A 153 -26.38 -10.56 7.69
N THR A 154 -26.89 -11.64 7.09
CA THR A 154 -27.33 -12.84 7.82
C THR A 154 -26.14 -13.48 8.55
N TRP A 155 -24.99 -13.58 7.90
CA TRP A 155 -23.79 -14.16 8.48
C TRP A 155 -23.30 -13.33 9.69
N VAL A 156 -23.18 -12.01 9.56
CA VAL A 156 -22.77 -11.09 10.65
C VAL A 156 -23.67 -11.28 11.88
N LYS A 157 -24.99 -11.32 11.67
CA LYS A 157 -25.96 -11.57 12.74
C LYS A 157 -25.76 -12.92 13.43
N ASN A 158 -25.62 -13.99 12.64
CA ASN A 158 -25.48 -15.36 13.15
C ASN A 158 -24.12 -15.58 13.85
N ALA A 159 -23.08 -14.88 13.44
CA ALA A 159 -21.75 -14.92 14.04
C ALA A 159 -21.65 -14.07 15.32
N GLY A 160 -22.70 -13.36 15.72
CA GLY A 160 -22.69 -12.53 16.92
C GLY A 160 -21.81 -11.27 16.82
N ILE A 161 -21.56 -10.79 15.60
CA ILE A 161 -20.83 -9.54 15.37
C ILE A 161 -21.77 -8.37 15.67
N THR A 162 -21.47 -7.56 16.67
CA THR A 162 -22.41 -6.55 17.22
C THR A 162 -21.82 -5.16 17.36
N ARG A 163 -20.50 -5.01 17.30
CA ARG A 163 -19.79 -3.74 17.46
C ARG A 163 -19.37 -3.11 16.15
N LEU A 164 -19.15 -3.93 15.13
CA LEU A 164 -18.83 -3.45 13.79
C LEU A 164 -20.07 -2.87 13.11
N SER A 165 -19.95 -1.67 12.54
CA SER A 165 -20.92 -1.16 11.57
C SER A 165 -20.85 -2.02 10.31
N TYR A 166 -22.01 -2.29 9.71
CA TYR A 166 -22.08 -3.05 8.46
C TYR A 166 -21.81 -2.13 7.27
N PHE A 167 -20.82 -2.49 6.47
CA PHE A 167 -20.51 -1.85 5.18
C PHE A 167 -20.38 -2.91 4.10
N SER A 168 -20.76 -2.55 2.87
CA SER A 168 -20.67 -3.43 1.70
C SER A 168 -20.31 -2.69 0.43
N ASP A 169 -19.60 -3.38 -0.46
CA ASP A 169 -19.37 -2.96 -1.84
C ASP A 169 -19.68 -4.12 -2.78
N GLU A 170 -20.90 -4.16 -3.24
CA GLU A 170 -21.46 -5.24 -4.08
C GLU A 170 -20.77 -5.40 -5.44
N LYS A 171 -19.92 -4.45 -5.81
CA LYS A 171 -19.12 -4.48 -7.06
C LYS A 171 -17.63 -4.74 -6.81
N ALA A 172 -17.23 -4.94 -5.54
CA ALA A 172 -15.85 -5.12 -5.11
C ALA A 172 -14.88 -4.06 -5.69
N ARG A 173 -15.34 -2.82 -5.86
CA ARG A 173 -14.53 -1.70 -6.38
C ARG A 173 -13.45 -1.30 -5.40
N VAL A 174 -13.78 -1.30 -4.09
CA VAL A 174 -12.80 -1.01 -3.03
C VAL A 174 -11.61 -1.95 -3.13
N PHE A 175 -11.86 -3.24 -3.37
CA PHE A 175 -10.79 -4.23 -3.57
C PHE A 175 -9.94 -3.88 -4.81
N GLN A 176 -10.56 -3.51 -5.93
CA GLN A 176 -9.85 -3.16 -7.17
C GLN A 176 -9.02 -1.87 -7.01
N GLU A 177 -9.58 -0.86 -6.34
CA GLU A 177 -8.87 0.40 -6.07
C GLU A 177 -7.65 0.19 -5.18
N LEU A 178 -7.79 -0.58 -4.09
CA LEU A 178 -6.66 -0.94 -3.23
C LEU A 178 -5.64 -1.83 -3.95
N LYS A 179 -6.09 -2.75 -4.81
CA LYS A 179 -5.22 -3.58 -5.65
C LYS A 179 -4.41 -2.74 -6.63
N ALA A 180 -5.01 -1.71 -7.23
CA ALA A 180 -4.33 -0.81 -8.16
C ALA A 180 -3.13 -0.08 -7.52
N ILE A 181 -3.18 0.17 -6.21
CA ILE A 181 -2.07 0.75 -5.42
C ILE A 181 -1.22 -0.32 -4.70
N GLY A 182 -1.40 -1.61 -5.03
CA GLY A 182 -0.62 -2.72 -4.50
C GLY A 182 -0.93 -3.12 -3.05
N ARG A 183 -2.15 -2.82 -2.54
CA ARG A 183 -2.51 -3.12 -1.14
C ARG A 183 -3.43 -4.33 -1.00
N ALA A 184 -4.46 -4.50 -1.80
CA ALA A 184 -5.31 -5.70 -1.80
C ALA A 184 -4.74 -6.78 -2.72
N ILE A 185 -3.74 -7.51 -2.26
CA ILE A 185 -3.11 -8.64 -2.98
C ILE A 185 -3.73 -9.99 -2.64
N GLY A 186 -4.57 -10.05 -1.61
CA GLY A 186 -5.26 -11.26 -1.12
C GLY A 186 -6.39 -10.89 -0.17
N MET A 187 -7.03 -11.91 0.41
CA MET A 187 -8.13 -11.75 1.38
C MET A 187 -7.90 -12.59 2.63
N PRO A 188 -8.19 -12.03 3.83
CA PRO A 188 -8.56 -10.65 4.08
C PRO A 188 -7.41 -9.68 3.79
N THR A 189 -7.73 -8.41 3.61
CA THR A 189 -6.74 -7.31 3.60
C THR A 189 -7.16 -6.27 4.62
N SER A 190 -6.21 -5.88 5.49
CA SER A 190 -6.41 -4.77 6.42
C SER A 190 -5.37 -3.69 6.15
N VAL A 191 -5.83 -2.43 6.07
CA VAL A 191 -4.99 -1.24 5.93
C VAL A 191 -5.19 -0.36 7.14
N LEU A 192 -4.13 -0.12 7.91
CA LEU A 192 -4.12 0.84 9.00
C LEU A 192 -3.82 2.23 8.43
N ILE A 193 -4.70 3.19 8.71
CA ILE A 193 -4.75 4.50 8.06
C ILE A 193 -4.74 5.58 9.14
N ASP A 194 -3.97 6.64 8.94
CA ASP A 194 -3.89 7.79 9.85
C ASP A 194 -5.09 8.74 9.71
N ALA A 195 -5.19 9.72 10.59
CA ALA A 195 -6.25 10.73 10.61
C ALA A 195 -6.35 11.55 9.32
N ASN A 196 -5.26 11.62 8.54
CA ASN A 196 -5.20 12.33 7.26
C ASN A 196 -5.50 11.42 6.05
N GLY A 197 -5.71 10.11 6.27
CA GLY A 197 -5.98 9.11 5.24
C GLY A 197 -4.73 8.60 4.55
N CYS A 198 -3.60 8.63 5.22
CA CYS A 198 -2.35 8.06 4.77
C CYS A 198 -2.14 6.68 5.39
N GLU A 199 -1.52 5.77 4.65
CA GLU A 199 -1.18 4.44 5.14
C GLU A 199 -0.15 4.50 6.26
N ILE A 200 -0.43 3.79 7.36
CA ILE A 200 0.53 3.47 8.42
C ILE A 200 1.10 2.07 8.17
N GLY A 201 0.29 1.13 7.72
CA GLY A 201 0.71 -0.23 7.39
C GLY A 201 -0.40 -1.08 6.82
N THR A 202 -0.04 -2.27 6.29
CA THR A 202 -0.98 -3.19 5.63
C THR A 202 -0.68 -4.63 5.99
N ILE A 203 -1.73 -5.43 6.22
CA ILE A 203 -1.68 -6.90 6.29
C ILE A 203 -2.48 -7.49 5.13
N ALA A 204 -1.88 -8.45 4.42
CA ALA A 204 -2.58 -9.36 3.51
C ALA A 204 -2.63 -10.75 4.19
N GLY A 205 -3.77 -11.08 4.77
CA GLY A 205 -4.00 -12.25 5.60
C GLY A 205 -4.70 -11.90 6.92
N PRO A 206 -5.20 -12.89 7.68
CA PRO A 206 -5.88 -12.68 8.93
C PRO A 206 -4.90 -12.32 10.07
N ALA A 207 -5.39 -11.56 11.06
CA ALA A 207 -4.70 -11.27 12.30
C ALA A 207 -5.66 -11.33 13.51
N GLU A 208 -5.13 -11.62 14.70
CA GLU A 208 -5.89 -11.55 15.96
C GLU A 208 -5.82 -10.12 16.51
N TRP A 209 -6.63 -9.23 15.91
CA TRP A 209 -6.64 -7.81 16.24
C TRP A 209 -7.04 -7.47 17.67
N SER A 210 -7.75 -8.38 18.36
CA SER A 210 -8.14 -8.22 19.75
C SER A 210 -7.12 -8.76 20.75
N SER A 211 -5.98 -9.26 20.28
CA SER A 211 -4.84 -9.66 21.11
C SER A 211 -4.20 -8.46 21.83
N ASP A 212 -3.38 -8.72 22.83
CA ASP A 212 -2.68 -7.66 23.57
C ASP A 212 -1.74 -6.86 22.61
N GLU A 213 -1.09 -7.53 21.67
CA GLU A 213 -0.23 -6.91 20.66
C GLU A 213 -1.04 -6.04 19.69
N GLY A 214 -2.18 -6.54 19.19
CA GLY A 214 -3.08 -5.78 18.32
C GLY A 214 -3.60 -4.52 19.02
N LEU A 215 -4.04 -4.65 20.26
CA LEU A 215 -4.50 -3.53 21.08
C LEU A 215 -3.39 -2.52 21.38
N ALA A 216 -2.17 -2.98 21.68
CA ALA A 216 -1.03 -2.12 21.94
C ALA A 216 -0.64 -1.32 20.69
N LEU A 217 -0.59 -1.99 19.51
CA LEU A 217 -0.30 -1.37 18.22
C LEU A 217 -1.30 -0.26 17.89
N ILE A 218 -2.61 -0.54 17.97
CA ILE A 218 -3.65 0.45 17.66
C ILE A 218 -3.66 1.61 18.65
N LYS A 219 -3.51 1.35 19.95
CA LYS A 219 -3.39 2.41 20.98
C LYS A 219 -2.21 3.33 20.69
N ALA A 220 -1.05 2.77 20.33
CA ALA A 220 0.13 3.55 20.00
C ALA A 220 -0.08 4.39 18.72
N ALA A 221 -0.77 3.84 17.70
CA ALA A 221 -1.15 4.59 16.50
C ALA A 221 -2.04 5.79 16.85
N MET A 222 -3.05 5.60 17.68
CA MET A 222 -3.95 6.67 18.14
C MET A 222 -3.20 7.76 18.94
N GLN A 223 -2.25 7.38 19.79
CA GLN A 223 -1.44 8.32 20.58
C GLN A 223 -0.48 9.12 19.70
N GLY A 224 0.16 8.47 18.73
CA GLY A 224 1.05 9.13 17.79
C GLY A 224 0.34 10.18 16.93
N GLU A 225 -0.93 10.02 16.62
CA GLU A 225 -1.73 11.05 15.95
C GLU A 225 -2.04 12.24 16.87
N GLN A 226 -2.29 12.01 18.16
CA GLN A 226 -2.56 13.10 19.11
C GLN A 226 -1.34 13.97 19.41
N ALA A 227 -0.13 13.40 19.35
CA ALA A 227 1.11 14.16 19.56
C ALA A 227 1.43 15.13 18.40
N LYS A 228 0.72 15.03 17.28
CA LYS A 228 0.92 15.86 16.07
C LYS A 228 -0.12 16.97 15.93
N SER A 229 -1.23 16.94 16.68
CA SER A 229 -2.30 17.93 16.70
C SER A 229 -2.03 19.01 17.76
#